data_e502064bd72397717f41cc992b2fd4a6
#
_entry.id   e502064bd72397717f41cc992b2fd4a6
#
_cell.length_a   1.000
_cell.length_b   1.000
_cell.length_c   1.000
_cell.angle_alpha   90.00
_cell.angle_beta   90.00
_cell.angle_gamma   90.00
#
_symmetry.space_group_name_H-M   'P 1'
#
loop_
_entity.id
_entity.type
_entity.pdbx_description
1 polymer ?
#
loop_
_entity_poly.entity_id
_entity_poly.type
_entity_poly.pdbx_seq_one_letter_code
_entity_poly.pdbx_strand_id
1 'polypeptide(L)'
;MPKQIAVIGLGLIGGSMAMALQGFEDFEIVGVDNDPATLEFARTHSAAHRLTSDAGAAIAMADVVYLCLHPGAIVDFLSTHRQAFKPGALVTDVCGIKTAVVDAAAVLPPEVDFIGGHPMAGKETSGIFHADKALFQGANYILTPRPGHRSEHLDLLRRIAAHIGCRDVVETTTQKHDAIIAYTSQVMHIMAVAVCDDPDLFECRGFEGGSLRDCTRVAALDVPLWTELFSMNASALTKVIRNLEDNLRSYREVLERGDTAALTQKLAWSADRKRHMDLE
;
A
#
# COMPACT_ATOMS: atom_id res chain seq x y z
N MET A 1 -23.85 22.27 -4.36
CA MET A 1 -22.62 21.94 -5.09
C MET A 1 -22.52 20.43 -5.17
N PRO A 2 -21.93 19.85 -6.22
CA PRO A 2 -21.71 18.40 -6.26
C PRO A 2 -20.80 17.98 -5.10
N LYS A 3 -20.92 16.73 -4.64
CA LYS A 3 -19.99 16.16 -3.68
C LYS A 3 -18.60 16.02 -4.32
N GLN A 4 -17.56 16.15 -3.54
CA GLN A 4 -16.18 16.13 -4.07
C GLN A 4 -15.32 15.07 -3.39
N ILE A 5 -14.52 14.37 -4.21
CA ILE A 5 -13.39 13.54 -3.77
C ILE A 5 -12.11 14.24 -4.17
N ALA A 6 -11.28 14.64 -3.20
CA ALA A 6 -9.94 15.15 -3.44
C ALA A 6 -8.92 14.01 -3.35
N VAL A 7 -8.10 13.86 -4.38
CA VAL A 7 -6.98 12.89 -4.42
C VAL A 7 -5.68 13.68 -4.31
N ILE A 8 -5.00 13.56 -3.19
CA ILE A 8 -3.79 14.31 -2.85
C ILE A 8 -2.55 13.46 -3.19
N GLY A 9 -1.77 13.94 -4.14
CA GLY A 9 -0.66 13.20 -4.76
C GLY A 9 -1.13 12.37 -5.95
N LEU A 10 -0.67 12.72 -7.15
CA LEU A 10 -1.04 12.07 -8.41
C LEU A 10 0.12 11.21 -8.95
N GLY A 11 0.82 10.49 -8.07
CA GLY A 11 1.76 9.46 -8.48
C GLY A 11 1.08 8.24 -9.12
N LEU A 12 1.77 7.09 -9.13
CA LEU A 12 1.19 5.83 -9.64
C LEU A 12 -0.19 5.53 -9.01
N ILE A 13 -0.25 5.48 -7.68
CA ILE A 13 -1.47 5.09 -6.96
C ILE A 13 -2.53 6.18 -7.04
N GLY A 14 -2.16 7.44 -6.76
CA GLY A 14 -3.14 8.55 -6.76
C GLY A 14 -3.68 8.88 -8.15
N GLY A 15 -2.84 8.84 -9.18
CA GLY A 15 -3.27 8.98 -10.56
C GLY A 15 -4.24 7.86 -10.97
N SER A 16 -3.91 6.60 -10.64
CA SER A 16 -4.79 5.46 -10.88
C SER A 16 -6.11 5.59 -10.11
N MET A 17 -6.06 6.04 -8.84
CA MET A 17 -7.24 6.27 -8.01
C MET A 17 -8.14 7.36 -8.61
N ALA A 18 -7.56 8.49 -9.01
CA ALA A 18 -8.32 9.58 -9.62
C ALA A 18 -9.03 9.14 -10.90
N MET A 19 -8.34 8.36 -11.76
CA MET A 19 -8.92 7.80 -12.98
C MET A 19 -10.01 6.75 -12.69
N ALA A 20 -9.79 5.87 -11.71
CA ALA A 20 -10.72 4.80 -11.38
C ALA A 20 -11.99 5.31 -10.70
N LEU A 21 -11.91 6.42 -9.96
CA LEU A 21 -13.04 7.06 -9.29
C LEU A 21 -14.00 7.80 -10.23
N GLN A 22 -13.61 8.05 -11.48
CA GLN A 22 -14.50 8.75 -12.41
C GLN A 22 -15.80 7.97 -12.64
N GLY A 23 -16.91 8.68 -12.59
CA GLY A 23 -18.24 8.07 -12.69
C GLY A 23 -18.75 7.41 -11.41
N PHE A 24 -18.04 7.57 -10.29
CA PHE A 24 -18.52 7.11 -9.01
C PHE A 24 -19.64 8.04 -8.49
N GLU A 25 -20.87 7.53 -8.51
CA GLU A 25 -22.06 8.28 -8.07
C GLU A 25 -22.07 9.71 -8.67
N ASP A 26 -22.42 10.73 -7.88
CA ASP A 26 -22.45 12.16 -8.25
C ASP A 26 -21.21 12.94 -7.76
N PHE A 27 -20.08 12.25 -7.54
CA PHE A 27 -18.87 12.89 -7.07
C PHE A 27 -18.03 13.52 -8.19
N GLU A 28 -17.62 14.76 -7.97
CA GLU A 28 -16.57 15.41 -8.74
C GLU A 28 -15.19 15.02 -8.20
N ILE A 29 -14.29 14.55 -9.06
CA ILE A 29 -12.93 14.15 -8.68
C ILE A 29 -11.99 15.33 -8.87
N VAL A 30 -11.29 15.73 -7.81
CA VAL A 30 -10.30 16.82 -7.80
C VAL A 30 -8.92 16.21 -7.57
N GLY A 31 -8.09 16.21 -8.57
CA GLY A 31 -6.70 15.78 -8.48
C GLY A 31 -5.80 16.91 -7.98
N VAL A 32 -4.94 16.62 -7.01
CA VAL A 32 -4.02 17.60 -6.40
C VAL A 32 -2.59 17.08 -6.49
N ASP A 33 -1.70 17.89 -7.07
CA ASP A 33 -0.27 17.64 -7.07
C ASP A 33 0.52 18.94 -7.11
N ASN A 34 1.73 18.97 -6.57
CA ASN A 34 2.58 20.15 -6.59
C ASN A 34 3.53 20.21 -7.79
N ASP A 35 3.68 19.09 -8.53
CA ASP A 35 4.50 19.02 -9.72
C ASP A 35 3.70 19.44 -10.97
N PRO A 36 4.10 20.53 -11.66
CA PRO A 36 3.42 20.98 -12.88
C PRO A 36 3.41 19.95 -14.01
N ALA A 37 4.45 19.11 -14.14
CA ALA A 37 4.50 18.08 -15.18
C ALA A 37 3.48 16.96 -14.91
N THR A 38 3.32 16.57 -13.66
CA THR A 38 2.29 15.63 -13.20
C THR A 38 0.89 16.16 -13.48
N LEU A 39 0.62 17.45 -13.16
CA LEU A 39 -0.66 18.08 -13.43
C LEU A 39 -0.96 18.19 -14.94
N GLU A 40 0.06 18.48 -15.76
CA GLU A 40 -0.10 18.54 -17.21
C GLU A 40 -0.40 17.18 -17.82
N PHE A 41 0.29 16.13 -17.36
CA PHE A 41 -0.02 14.76 -17.77
C PHE A 41 -1.45 14.37 -17.35
N ALA A 42 -1.84 14.65 -16.10
CA ALA A 42 -3.18 14.37 -15.60
C ALA A 42 -4.27 15.09 -16.43
N ARG A 43 -3.99 16.32 -16.88
CA ARG A 43 -4.91 17.09 -17.72
C ARG A 43 -5.07 16.47 -19.10
N THR A 44 -3.95 16.14 -19.77
CA THR A 44 -3.96 15.58 -21.13
C THR A 44 -4.60 14.18 -21.19
N HIS A 45 -4.54 13.46 -20.08
CA HIS A 45 -5.14 12.11 -19.96
C HIS A 45 -6.49 12.10 -19.22
N SER A 46 -7.05 13.28 -18.95
CA SER A 46 -8.35 13.42 -18.26
C SER A 46 -8.42 12.59 -16.97
N ALA A 47 -7.34 12.61 -16.17
CA ALA A 47 -7.23 11.78 -14.97
C ALA A 47 -8.20 12.18 -13.84
N ALA A 48 -8.68 13.43 -13.84
CA ALA A 48 -9.65 13.95 -12.87
C ALA A 48 -10.53 15.01 -13.55
N HIS A 49 -11.67 15.35 -12.94
CA HIS A 49 -12.58 16.42 -13.44
C HIS A 49 -11.96 17.80 -13.27
N ARG A 50 -11.24 18.01 -12.17
CA ARG A 50 -10.48 19.25 -11.87
C ARG A 50 -9.09 18.91 -11.38
N LEU A 51 -8.16 19.83 -11.62
CA LEU A 51 -6.75 19.71 -11.22
C LEU A 51 -6.30 21.02 -10.58
N THR A 52 -5.55 20.92 -9.48
CA THR A 52 -5.00 22.08 -8.77
C THR A 52 -3.71 21.72 -8.03
N SER A 53 -2.88 22.72 -7.76
CA SER A 53 -1.76 22.61 -6.82
C SER A 53 -2.11 23.11 -5.41
N ASP A 54 -3.29 23.71 -5.23
CA ASP A 54 -3.75 24.22 -3.93
C ASP A 54 -4.48 23.11 -3.15
N ALA A 55 -3.71 22.37 -2.37
CA ALA A 55 -4.25 21.30 -1.53
C ALA A 55 -5.21 21.83 -0.45
N GLY A 56 -4.90 22.99 0.15
CA GLY A 56 -5.74 23.60 1.18
C GLY A 56 -7.14 23.93 0.68
N ALA A 57 -7.23 24.58 -0.49
CA ALA A 57 -8.52 24.87 -1.10
C ALA A 57 -9.28 23.60 -1.51
N ALA A 58 -8.58 22.58 -2.00
CA ALA A 58 -9.22 21.32 -2.41
C ALA A 58 -9.84 20.58 -1.21
N ILE A 59 -9.10 20.38 -0.11
CA ILE A 59 -9.60 19.65 1.06
C ILE A 59 -10.69 20.40 1.83
N ALA A 60 -10.70 21.74 1.77
CA ALA A 60 -11.74 22.55 2.40
C ALA A 60 -13.13 22.36 1.75
N MET A 61 -13.17 21.87 0.52
CA MET A 61 -14.40 21.62 -0.22
C MET A 61 -14.76 20.14 -0.33
N ALA A 62 -13.79 19.25 -0.10
CA ALA A 62 -13.96 17.82 -0.32
C ALA A 62 -14.79 17.12 0.77
N ASP A 63 -15.71 16.28 0.36
CA ASP A 63 -16.46 15.37 1.24
C ASP A 63 -15.62 14.12 1.58
N VAL A 64 -14.74 13.71 0.64
CA VAL A 64 -13.78 12.61 0.81
C VAL A 64 -12.39 13.08 0.38
N VAL A 65 -11.37 12.77 1.18
CA VAL A 65 -9.97 13.08 0.87
C VAL A 65 -9.16 11.79 0.87
N TYR A 66 -8.57 11.46 -0.27
CA TYR A 66 -7.60 10.38 -0.43
C TYR A 66 -6.18 10.93 -0.32
N LEU A 67 -5.41 10.48 0.66
CA LEU A 67 -3.99 10.81 0.83
C LEU A 67 -3.14 9.76 0.12
N CYS A 68 -2.66 10.09 -1.09
CA CYS A 68 -1.85 9.21 -1.94
C CYS A 68 -0.38 9.66 -1.95
N LEU A 69 0.17 9.89 -0.76
CA LEU A 69 1.51 10.39 -0.52
C LEU A 69 2.38 9.32 0.17
N HIS A 70 3.69 9.55 0.24
CA HIS A 70 4.59 8.76 1.07
C HIS A 70 4.21 8.88 2.56
N PRO A 71 4.49 7.86 3.38
CA PRO A 71 4.04 7.84 4.79
C PRO A 71 4.42 9.09 5.60
N GLY A 72 5.68 9.52 5.52
CA GLY A 72 6.14 10.74 6.19
C GLY A 72 5.41 11.99 5.70
N ALA A 73 5.21 12.11 4.40
CA ALA A 73 4.46 13.22 3.81
C ALA A 73 2.98 13.23 4.22
N ILE A 74 2.35 12.06 4.47
CA ILE A 74 0.99 11.99 5.03
C ILE A 74 0.97 12.57 6.43
N VAL A 75 1.93 12.20 7.29
CA VAL A 75 2.04 12.71 8.66
C VAL A 75 2.18 14.23 8.68
N ASP A 76 3.07 14.77 7.84
CA ASP A 76 3.30 16.21 7.70
C ASP A 76 2.06 16.93 7.13
N PHE A 77 1.41 16.34 6.13
CA PHE A 77 0.19 16.88 5.51
C PHE A 77 -0.95 17.00 6.52
N LEU A 78 -1.22 15.95 7.29
CA LEU A 78 -2.25 15.95 8.32
C LEU A 78 -1.99 17.03 9.37
N SER A 79 -0.74 17.17 9.83
CA SER A 79 -0.35 18.18 10.81
C SER A 79 -0.51 19.60 10.27
N THR A 80 -0.02 19.85 9.04
CA THR A 80 -0.03 21.16 8.40
C THR A 80 -1.44 21.63 8.08
N HIS A 81 -2.30 20.72 7.58
CA HIS A 81 -3.63 21.07 7.09
C HIS A 81 -4.77 20.73 8.05
N ARG A 82 -4.47 20.37 9.33
CA ARG A 82 -5.45 19.88 10.30
C ARG A 82 -6.74 20.70 10.42
N GLN A 83 -6.67 22.02 10.23
CA GLN A 83 -7.80 22.95 10.36
C GLN A 83 -8.50 23.26 9.02
N ALA A 84 -7.95 22.77 7.91
CA ALA A 84 -8.46 23.07 6.57
C ALA A 84 -9.51 22.07 6.08
N PHE A 85 -9.61 20.88 6.70
CA PHE A 85 -10.58 19.87 6.28
C PHE A 85 -12.01 20.33 6.52
N LYS A 86 -12.88 20.03 5.56
CA LYS A 86 -14.30 20.30 5.66
C LYS A 86 -14.92 19.56 6.87
N PRO A 87 -15.67 20.22 7.75
CA PRO A 87 -16.39 19.54 8.82
C PRO A 87 -17.30 18.43 8.27
N GLY A 88 -17.19 17.24 8.85
CA GLY A 88 -17.93 16.07 8.39
C GLY A 88 -17.25 15.29 7.25
N ALA A 89 -16.10 15.72 6.77
CA ALA A 89 -15.35 15.00 5.73
C ALA A 89 -14.84 13.64 6.22
N LEU A 90 -14.73 12.71 5.27
CA LEU A 90 -13.98 11.46 5.41
C LEU A 90 -12.58 11.65 4.84
N VAL A 91 -11.56 11.36 5.65
CA VAL A 91 -10.17 11.28 5.20
C VAL A 91 -9.74 9.81 5.20
N THR A 92 -9.08 9.38 4.16
CA THR A 92 -8.49 8.05 4.02
C THR A 92 -7.14 8.13 3.33
N ASP A 93 -6.37 7.07 3.42
CA ASP A 93 -5.07 6.96 2.76
C ASP A 93 -4.98 5.66 1.93
N VAL A 94 -3.86 5.47 1.25
CA VAL A 94 -3.57 4.26 0.46
C VAL A 94 -2.22 3.64 0.85
N CYS A 95 -1.68 4.04 1.98
CA CYS A 95 -0.32 3.68 2.40
C CYS A 95 -0.19 2.19 2.76
N GLY A 96 1.00 1.64 2.54
CA GLY A 96 1.35 0.25 2.87
C GLY A 96 1.56 -0.04 4.36
N ILE A 97 1.46 0.98 5.24
CA ILE A 97 1.47 0.85 6.70
C ILE A 97 0.30 1.63 7.30
N LYS A 98 -0.21 1.19 8.44
CA LYS A 98 -1.42 1.79 9.03
C LYS A 98 -1.19 2.44 10.38
N THR A 99 -0.45 1.80 11.29
CA THR A 99 -0.33 2.29 12.66
C THR A 99 0.16 3.75 12.70
N ALA A 100 1.30 4.04 12.07
CA ALA A 100 1.88 5.38 12.09
C ALA A 100 0.96 6.45 11.44
N VAL A 101 0.29 6.09 10.34
CA VAL A 101 -0.61 7.01 9.60
C VAL A 101 -1.89 7.27 10.39
N VAL A 102 -2.51 6.21 10.94
CA VAL A 102 -3.75 6.34 11.73
C VAL A 102 -3.51 7.08 13.05
N ASP A 103 -2.35 6.87 13.68
CA ASP A 103 -1.95 7.60 14.89
C ASP A 103 -1.74 9.09 14.59
N ALA A 104 -1.09 9.42 13.46
CA ALA A 104 -0.92 10.80 13.01
C ALA A 104 -2.26 11.49 12.75
N ALA A 105 -3.29 10.78 12.31
CA ALA A 105 -4.63 11.32 12.09
C ALA A 105 -5.36 11.73 13.38
N ALA A 106 -4.78 11.46 14.57
CA ALA A 106 -5.33 11.95 15.84
C ALA A 106 -5.32 13.48 15.99
N VAL A 107 -4.54 14.20 15.15
CA VAL A 107 -4.52 15.67 15.13
C VAL A 107 -5.73 16.30 14.45
N LEU A 108 -6.52 15.51 13.72
CA LEU A 108 -7.71 15.98 13.00
C LEU A 108 -8.81 16.41 13.99
N PRO A 109 -9.62 17.43 13.62
CA PRO A 109 -10.78 17.80 14.40
C PRO A 109 -11.76 16.64 14.57
N PRO A 110 -12.52 16.58 15.67
CA PRO A 110 -13.46 15.47 15.94
C PRO A 110 -14.60 15.34 14.92
N GLU A 111 -14.88 16.39 14.15
CA GLU A 111 -15.85 16.39 13.06
C GLU A 111 -15.35 15.72 11.79
N VAL A 112 -14.04 15.53 11.65
CA VAL A 112 -13.38 14.89 10.50
C VAL A 112 -13.09 13.43 10.84
N ASP A 113 -13.63 12.52 10.05
CA ASP A 113 -13.42 11.10 10.25
C ASP A 113 -12.16 10.64 9.49
N PHE A 114 -11.43 9.69 10.06
CA PHE A 114 -10.29 9.04 9.39
C PHE A 114 -10.43 7.53 9.45
N ILE A 115 -10.43 6.90 8.27
CA ILE A 115 -10.40 5.45 8.13
C ILE A 115 -9.19 5.09 7.27
N GLY A 116 -8.23 4.37 7.82
CA GLY A 116 -7.05 3.95 7.08
C GLY A 116 -7.43 2.97 5.97
N GLY A 117 -6.85 3.17 4.79
CA GLY A 117 -7.06 2.34 3.60
C GLY A 117 -5.74 1.78 3.06
N HIS A 118 -5.79 0.59 2.44
CA HIS A 118 -4.66 0.01 1.72
C HIS A 118 -5.17 -0.90 0.60
N PRO A 119 -5.28 -0.40 -0.62
CA PRO A 119 -5.52 -1.27 -1.78
C PRO A 119 -4.28 -2.14 -2.01
N MET A 120 -4.46 -3.47 -2.05
CA MET A 120 -3.37 -4.43 -2.25
C MET A 120 -2.96 -4.48 -3.72
N ALA A 121 -2.56 -3.33 -4.25
CA ALA A 121 -2.19 -3.14 -5.66
C ALA A 121 -1.01 -2.17 -5.79
N GLY A 122 -0.12 -2.45 -6.73
CA GLY A 122 1.06 -1.64 -7.01
C GLY A 122 1.83 -2.18 -8.19
N LYS A 123 2.83 -1.41 -8.63
CA LYS A 123 3.81 -1.78 -9.66
C LYS A 123 5.20 -1.37 -9.17
N GLU A 124 6.25 -1.92 -9.74
CA GLU A 124 7.64 -1.57 -9.42
C GLU A 124 8.07 -0.22 -10.04
N THR A 125 7.16 0.43 -10.77
CA THR A 125 7.35 1.76 -11.37
C THR A 125 6.65 2.83 -10.55
N SER A 126 7.14 4.06 -10.58
CA SER A 126 6.59 5.22 -9.89
C SER A 126 6.13 6.32 -10.87
N GLY A 127 5.38 7.30 -10.35
CA GLY A 127 4.89 8.45 -11.10
C GLY A 127 3.61 8.22 -11.88
N ILE A 128 2.97 9.33 -12.26
CA ILE A 128 1.67 9.33 -12.96
C ILE A 128 1.73 8.70 -14.36
N PHE A 129 2.92 8.69 -14.99
CA PHE A 129 3.11 8.11 -16.33
C PHE A 129 2.82 6.61 -16.39
N HIS A 130 2.81 5.94 -15.23
CA HIS A 130 2.51 4.52 -15.08
C HIS A 130 1.12 4.26 -14.46
N ALA A 131 0.37 5.33 -14.19
CA ALA A 131 -0.98 5.23 -13.63
C ALA A 131 -1.92 4.52 -14.62
N ASP A 132 -2.81 3.72 -14.04
CA ASP A 132 -3.73 2.89 -14.80
C ASP A 132 -5.05 2.74 -14.01
N LYS A 133 -6.18 3.10 -14.62
CA LYS A 133 -7.50 2.96 -14.00
C LYS A 133 -7.83 1.53 -13.60
N ALA A 134 -7.19 0.53 -14.24
CA ALA A 134 -7.40 -0.88 -13.95
C ALA A 134 -6.48 -1.42 -12.84
N LEU A 135 -5.63 -0.58 -12.24
CA LEU A 135 -4.64 -1.00 -11.24
C LEU A 135 -5.24 -1.79 -10.08
N PHE A 136 -6.46 -1.44 -9.67
CA PHE A 136 -7.14 -2.05 -8.50
C PHE A 136 -8.01 -3.25 -8.84
N GLN A 137 -8.16 -3.60 -10.11
CA GLN A 137 -9.02 -4.69 -10.56
C GLN A 137 -8.60 -6.03 -9.96
N GLY A 138 -9.51 -6.67 -9.22
CA GLY A 138 -9.28 -7.95 -8.56
C GLY A 138 -8.41 -7.90 -7.30
N ALA A 139 -7.88 -6.73 -6.91
CA ALA A 139 -7.14 -6.56 -5.66
C ALA A 139 -8.08 -6.57 -4.45
N ASN A 140 -7.56 -6.97 -3.28
CA ASN A 140 -8.27 -6.74 -2.03
C ASN A 140 -8.06 -5.28 -1.57
N TYR A 141 -9.05 -4.72 -0.87
CA TYR A 141 -8.94 -3.42 -0.23
C TYR A 141 -9.00 -3.59 1.28
N ILE A 142 -7.92 -3.24 2.00
CA ILE A 142 -7.89 -3.36 3.45
C ILE A 142 -8.31 -2.04 4.08
N LEU A 143 -9.24 -2.08 5.03
CA LEU A 143 -9.71 -0.94 5.80
C LEU A 143 -9.39 -1.13 7.29
N THR A 144 -8.92 -0.07 7.92
CA THR A 144 -8.62 -0.04 9.35
C THR A 144 -9.42 1.07 10.04
N PRO A 145 -10.72 0.83 10.27
CA PRO A 145 -11.59 1.81 10.93
C PRO A 145 -11.17 2.02 12.38
N ARG A 146 -11.15 3.29 12.82
CA ARG A 146 -10.89 3.65 14.22
C ARG A 146 -12.16 3.46 15.06
N PRO A 147 -12.05 3.22 16.36
CA PRO A 147 -13.20 3.26 17.25
C PRO A 147 -13.91 4.64 17.14
N GLY A 148 -15.24 4.61 16.97
CA GLY A 148 -16.04 5.82 16.83
C GLY A 148 -16.14 6.39 15.41
N HIS A 149 -15.58 5.72 14.39
CA HIS A 149 -15.80 6.07 12.99
C HIS A 149 -17.30 6.04 12.65
N ARG A 150 -17.71 6.83 11.66
CA ARG A 150 -19.09 6.82 11.17
C ARG A 150 -19.32 5.63 10.26
N SER A 151 -20.38 4.87 10.52
CA SER A 151 -20.72 3.69 9.71
C SER A 151 -20.97 4.05 8.23
N GLU A 152 -21.58 5.20 7.96
CA GLU A 152 -21.82 5.69 6.60
C GLU A 152 -20.51 5.95 5.81
N HIS A 153 -19.43 6.34 6.50
CA HIS A 153 -18.11 6.53 5.89
C HIS A 153 -17.44 5.20 5.54
N LEU A 154 -17.57 4.22 6.42
CA LEU A 154 -17.07 2.87 6.14
C LEU A 154 -17.82 2.24 4.95
N ASP A 155 -19.15 2.39 4.91
CA ASP A 155 -19.97 1.93 3.80
C ASP A 155 -19.67 2.66 2.49
N LEU A 156 -19.32 3.95 2.55
CA LEU A 156 -18.88 4.71 1.40
C LEU A 156 -17.55 4.14 0.84
N LEU A 157 -16.59 3.84 1.70
CA LEU A 157 -15.31 3.23 1.26
C LEU A 157 -15.52 1.83 0.67
N ARG A 158 -16.45 1.03 1.19
CA ARG A 158 -16.81 -0.27 0.58
C ARG A 158 -17.37 -0.11 -0.83
N ARG A 159 -18.27 0.88 -1.03
CA ARG A 159 -18.82 1.17 -2.37
C ARG A 159 -17.74 1.69 -3.32
N ILE A 160 -16.83 2.55 -2.84
CA ILE A 160 -15.68 3.02 -3.62
C ILE A 160 -14.79 1.83 -4.03
N ALA A 161 -14.45 0.95 -3.08
CA ALA A 161 -13.63 -0.23 -3.36
C ALA A 161 -14.26 -1.11 -4.46
N ALA A 162 -15.58 -1.34 -4.37
CA ALA A 162 -16.31 -2.08 -5.40
C ALA A 162 -16.29 -1.35 -6.76
N HIS A 163 -16.49 -0.02 -6.77
CA HIS A 163 -16.50 0.78 -8.00
C HIS A 163 -15.14 0.75 -8.73
N ILE A 164 -14.02 0.85 -8.00
CA ILE A 164 -12.67 0.80 -8.59
C ILE A 164 -12.24 -0.62 -8.97
N GLY A 165 -13.10 -1.63 -8.75
CA GLY A 165 -12.91 -3.00 -9.17
C GLY A 165 -12.17 -3.89 -8.18
N CYS A 166 -12.08 -3.51 -6.92
CA CYS A 166 -11.53 -4.41 -5.90
C CYS A 166 -12.44 -5.64 -5.74
N ARG A 167 -11.80 -6.80 -5.48
CA ARG A 167 -12.51 -8.08 -5.30
C ARG A 167 -13.22 -8.14 -3.97
N ASP A 168 -12.51 -7.83 -2.89
CA ASP A 168 -12.99 -7.92 -1.52
C ASP A 168 -12.50 -6.76 -0.67
N VAL A 169 -13.27 -6.43 0.39
CA VAL A 169 -12.88 -5.51 1.44
C VAL A 169 -12.61 -6.29 2.72
N VAL A 170 -11.41 -6.13 3.27
CA VAL A 170 -10.98 -6.77 4.52
C VAL A 170 -10.88 -5.70 5.61
N GLU A 171 -11.66 -5.83 6.67
CA GLU A 171 -11.58 -4.94 7.83
C GLU A 171 -10.72 -5.55 8.93
N THR A 172 -9.81 -4.73 9.48
CA THR A 172 -8.89 -5.18 10.52
C THR A 172 -8.41 -4.02 11.39
N THR A 173 -7.63 -4.31 12.42
CA THR A 173 -6.93 -3.29 13.21
C THR A 173 -5.63 -2.89 12.55
N THR A 174 -5.13 -1.67 12.85
CA THR A 174 -3.83 -1.18 12.34
C THR A 174 -2.69 -2.12 12.71
N GLN A 175 -2.65 -2.59 13.94
CA GLN A 175 -1.60 -3.50 14.44
C GLN A 175 -1.62 -4.85 13.73
N LYS A 176 -2.81 -5.43 13.49
CA LYS A 176 -2.93 -6.69 12.76
C LYS A 176 -2.56 -6.50 11.29
N HIS A 177 -2.97 -5.38 10.68
CA HIS A 177 -2.57 -5.00 9.32
C HIS A 177 -1.05 -5.00 9.19
N ASP A 178 -0.36 -4.20 10.02
CA ASP A 178 1.08 -4.00 9.91
C ASP A 178 1.86 -5.30 10.19
N ALA A 179 1.39 -6.13 11.13
CA ALA A 179 1.97 -7.45 11.38
C ALA A 179 1.83 -8.40 10.17
N ILE A 180 0.68 -8.39 9.50
CA ILE A 180 0.46 -9.22 8.30
C ILE A 180 1.26 -8.69 7.11
N ILE A 181 1.29 -7.38 6.89
CA ILE A 181 2.06 -6.75 5.81
C ILE A 181 3.57 -6.97 5.99
N ALA A 182 4.08 -6.97 7.22
CA ALA A 182 5.47 -7.36 7.49
C ALA A 182 5.80 -8.76 6.93
N TYR A 183 4.86 -9.71 7.04
CA TYR A 183 5.02 -11.08 6.56
C TYR A 183 4.71 -11.24 5.06
N THR A 184 3.61 -10.68 4.57
CA THR A 184 3.12 -10.94 3.21
C THR A 184 3.79 -10.08 2.14
N SER A 185 4.37 -8.94 2.53
CA SER A 185 4.97 -7.98 1.61
C SER A 185 6.40 -7.60 2.03
N GLN A 186 6.58 -6.98 3.20
CA GLN A 186 7.86 -6.35 3.53
C GLN A 186 9.03 -7.33 3.62
N VAL A 187 8.85 -8.49 4.25
CA VAL A 187 9.92 -9.50 4.30
C VAL A 187 10.24 -10.06 2.92
N MET A 188 9.29 -10.12 1.99
CA MET A 188 9.56 -10.55 0.61
C MET A 188 10.52 -9.59 -0.09
N HIS A 189 10.37 -8.27 0.11
CA HIS A 189 11.31 -7.29 -0.41
C HIS A 189 12.69 -7.38 0.27
N ILE A 190 12.73 -7.57 1.60
CA ILE A 190 14.00 -7.80 2.31
C ILE A 190 14.71 -9.05 1.79
N MET A 191 13.99 -10.14 1.56
CA MET A 191 14.56 -11.35 0.98
C MET A 191 15.11 -11.11 -0.42
N ALA A 192 14.37 -10.40 -1.25
CA ALA A 192 14.80 -10.08 -2.61
C ALA A 192 16.10 -9.26 -2.64
N VAL A 193 16.20 -8.21 -1.82
CA VAL A 193 17.43 -7.42 -1.74
C VAL A 193 18.58 -8.22 -1.12
N ALA A 194 18.32 -9.01 -0.07
CA ALA A 194 19.34 -9.84 0.56
C ALA A 194 19.94 -10.91 -0.41
N VAL A 195 19.11 -11.46 -1.30
CA VAL A 195 19.61 -12.33 -2.38
C VAL A 195 20.47 -11.54 -3.37
N CYS A 196 20.09 -10.29 -3.68
CA CYS A 196 20.86 -9.43 -4.58
C CYS A 196 22.15 -8.86 -3.96
N ASP A 197 22.29 -8.88 -2.63
CA ASP A 197 23.52 -8.47 -1.92
C ASP A 197 24.63 -9.53 -2.01
N ASP A 198 24.32 -10.74 -2.49
CA ASP A 198 25.32 -11.80 -2.65
C ASP A 198 26.32 -11.43 -3.76
N PRO A 199 27.65 -11.56 -3.51
CA PRO A 199 28.68 -11.25 -4.50
C PRO A 199 28.55 -12.09 -5.78
N ASP A 200 27.97 -13.28 -5.69
CA ASP A 200 27.79 -14.18 -6.83
C ASP A 200 26.65 -13.75 -7.77
N LEU A 201 25.92 -12.68 -7.45
CA LEU A 201 24.79 -12.19 -8.27
C LEU A 201 25.17 -12.01 -9.75
N PHE A 202 26.34 -11.45 -10.02
CA PHE A 202 26.80 -11.19 -11.39
C PHE A 202 27.44 -12.41 -12.06
N GLU A 203 27.89 -13.39 -11.27
CA GLU A 203 28.44 -14.64 -11.77
C GLU A 203 27.36 -15.62 -12.27
N CYS A 204 26.11 -15.42 -11.86
CA CYS A 204 24.99 -16.26 -12.27
C CYS A 204 24.43 -15.92 -13.66
N ARG A 205 25.03 -14.97 -14.40
CA ARG A 205 24.54 -14.56 -15.72
C ARG A 205 24.52 -15.72 -16.70
N GLY A 206 23.34 -16.02 -17.25
CA GLY A 206 23.10 -17.15 -18.15
C GLY A 206 22.70 -18.44 -17.44
N PHE A 207 22.75 -18.48 -16.09
CA PHE A 207 22.24 -19.59 -15.29
C PHE A 207 20.91 -19.27 -14.62
N GLU A 208 20.49 -17.99 -14.66
CA GLU A 208 19.26 -17.52 -14.05
C GLU A 208 18.01 -18.12 -14.70
N GLY A 209 17.22 -18.83 -13.92
CA GLY A 209 15.91 -19.34 -14.30
C GLY A 209 14.77 -18.40 -13.87
N GLY A 210 13.52 -18.80 -14.14
CA GLY A 210 12.33 -18.07 -13.71
C GLY A 210 12.30 -17.84 -12.20
N SER A 211 12.69 -18.84 -11.40
CA SER A 211 12.66 -18.75 -9.94
C SER A 211 13.50 -17.59 -9.38
N LEU A 212 14.74 -17.40 -9.90
CA LEU A 212 15.56 -16.28 -9.46
C LEU A 212 14.91 -14.95 -9.84
N ARG A 213 14.46 -14.81 -11.09
CA ARG A 213 13.80 -13.59 -11.57
C ARG A 213 12.54 -13.25 -10.78
N ASP A 214 11.70 -14.23 -10.49
CA ASP A 214 10.47 -14.05 -9.72
C ASP A 214 10.77 -13.63 -8.27
N CYS A 215 11.76 -14.27 -7.62
CA CYS A 215 12.15 -13.95 -6.25
C CYS A 215 12.84 -12.59 -6.11
N THR A 216 13.59 -12.14 -7.12
CA THR A 216 14.36 -10.89 -7.06
C THR A 216 13.69 -9.71 -7.75
N ARG A 217 12.57 -9.91 -8.43
CA ARG A 217 11.85 -8.87 -9.19
C ARG A 217 11.61 -7.60 -8.37
N VAL A 218 11.22 -7.76 -7.11
CA VAL A 218 10.89 -6.67 -6.20
C VAL A 218 12.12 -6.02 -5.52
N ALA A 219 13.34 -6.46 -5.83
CA ALA A 219 14.57 -5.84 -5.31
C ALA A 219 14.87 -4.48 -5.95
N ALA A 220 14.38 -4.21 -7.18
CA ALA A 220 14.48 -2.91 -7.84
C ALA A 220 13.42 -1.93 -7.29
N LEU A 221 13.54 -1.61 -6.01
CA LEU A 221 12.55 -0.86 -5.24
C LEU A 221 12.83 0.66 -5.23
N ASP A 222 11.78 1.45 -4.95
CA ASP A 222 11.90 2.87 -4.63
C ASP A 222 12.53 3.03 -3.24
N VAL A 223 13.83 3.36 -3.21
CA VAL A 223 14.61 3.39 -1.96
C VAL A 223 14.03 4.35 -0.92
N PRO A 224 13.66 5.60 -1.24
CA PRO A 224 13.03 6.51 -0.28
C PRO A 224 11.76 5.93 0.34
N LEU A 225 10.81 5.47 -0.49
CA LEU A 225 9.54 4.90 -0.04
C LEU A 225 9.74 3.68 0.87
N TRP A 226 10.57 2.71 0.43
CA TRP A 226 10.77 1.48 1.18
C TRP A 226 11.55 1.68 2.48
N THR A 227 12.46 2.66 2.52
CA THR A 227 13.13 3.05 3.77
C THR A 227 12.13 3.54 4.81
N GLU A 228 11.16 4.38 4.42
CA GLU A 228 10.09 4.82 5.32
C GLU A 228 9.20 3.65 5.76
N LEU A 229 8.71 2.82 4.83
CA LEU A 229 7.84 1.68 5.11
C LEU A 229 8.49 0.68 6.07
N PHE A 230 9.76 0.34 5.88
CA PHE A 230 10.49 -0.57 6.76
C PHE A 230 10.75 0.05 8.13
N SER A 231 11.17 1.32 8.17
CA SER A 231 11.48 2.02 9.42
C SER A 231 10.24 2.18 10.29
N MET A 232 9.11 2.57 9.71
CA MET A 232 7.86 2.78 10.43
C MET A 232 7.20 1.47 10.89
N ASN A 233 7.55 0.32 10.30
CA ASN A 233 7.07 -1.01 10.71
C ASN A 233 8.20 -1.89 11.27
N ALA A 234 9.30 -1.32 11.72
CA ALA A 234 10.53 -2.03 12.07
C ALA A 234 10.32 -3.14 13.12
N SER A 235 9.47 -2.91 14.12
CA SER A 235 9.20 -3.89 15.18
C SER A 235 8.57 -5.18 14.62
N ALA A 236 7.52 -5.06 13.82
CA ALA A 236 6.86 -6.21 13.20
C ALA A 236 7.77 -6.89 12.18
N LEU A 237 8.45 -6.12 11.34
CA LEU A 237 9.35 -6.63 10.31
C LEU A 237 10.54 -7.39 10.92
N THR A 238 11.19 -6.83 11.95
CA THR A 238 12.30 -7.48 12.65
C THR A 238 11.89 -8.84 13.24
N LYS A 239 10.68 -8.95 13.79
CA LYS A 239 10.15 -10.22 14.28
C LYS A 239 10.02 -11.25 13.16
N VAL A 240 9.51 -10.85 12.00
CA VAL A 240 9.34 -11.74 10.85
C VAL A 240 10.69 -12.17 10.29
N ILE A 241 11.66 -11.26 10.20
CA ILE A 241 13.04 -11.56 9.76
C ILE A 241 13.67 -12.61 10.69
N ARG A 242 13.60 -12.44 12.02
CA ARG A 242 14.13 -13.43 12.96
C ARG A 242 13.53 -14.83 12.76
N ASN A 243 12.21 -14.90 12.57
CA ASN A 243 11.55 -16.18 12.31
C ASN A 243 12.06 -16.82 11.01
N LEU A 244 12.30 -16.02 9.98
CA LEU A 244 12.85 -16.51 8.71
C LEU A 244 14.30 -16.98 8.88
N GLU A 245 15.14 -16.23 9.61
CA GLU A 245 16.52 -16.63 9.94
C GLU A 245 16.56 -17.97 10.67
N ASP A 246 15.69 -18.18 11.65
CA ASP A 246 15.59 -19.45 12.39
C ASP A 246 15.16 -20.61 11.46
N ASN A 247 14.21 -20.36 10.56
CA ASN A 247 13.80 -21.36 9.58
C ASN A 247 14.95 -21.69 8.61
N LEU A 248 15.65 -20.71 8.09
CA LEU A 248 16.81 -20.91 7.20
C LEU A 248 17.94 -21.65 7.91
N ARG A 249 18.25 -21.27 9.15
CA ARG A 249 19.23 -21.98 9.99
C ARG A 249 18.87 -23.45 10.13
N SER A 250 17.61 -23.75 10.39
CA SER A 250 17.13 -25.13 10.55
C SER A 250 17.28 -25.96 9.26
N TYR A 251 17.11 -25.38 8.07
CA TYR A 251 17.41 -26.04 6.81
C TYR A 251 18.92 -26.25 6.62
N ARG A 252 19.72 -25.23 6.88
CA ARG A 252 21.17 -25.32 6.79
C ARG A 252 21.74 -26.43 7.66
N GLU A 253 21.34 -26.51 8.93
CA GLU A 253 21.79 -27.55 9.86
C GLU A 253 21.44 -28.98 9.42
N VAL A 254 20.27 -29.19 8.81
CA VAL A 254 19.88 -30.49 8.26
C VAL A 254 20.75 -30.85 7.07
N LEU A 255 21.04 -29.88 6.20
CA LEU A 255 21.92 -30.08 5.02
C LEU A 255 23.37 -30.36 5.46
N GLU A 256 23.91 -29.62 6.42
CA GLU A 256 25.27 -29.83 6.96
C GLU A 256 25.44 -31.22 7.56
N ARG A 257 24.41 -31.80 8.18
CA ARG A 257 24.44 -33.16 8.72
C ARG A 257 24.21 -34.26 7.67
N GLY A 258 23.82 -33.91 6.45
CA GLY A 258 23.44 -34.87 5.41
C GLY A 258 22.19 -35.69 5.77
N ASP A 259 21.34 -35.18 6.65
CA ASP A 259 20.12 -35.88 7.12
C ASP A 259 18.98 -35.75 6.08
N THR A 260 19.03 -36.63 5.09
CA THR A 260 18.03 -36.65 3.99
C THR A 260 16.62 -36.98 4.48
N ALA A 261 16.49 -37.79 5.55
CA ALA A 261 15.19 -38.13 6.10
C ALA A 261 14.50 -36.91 6.76
N ALA A 262 15.25 -36.17 7.59
CA ALA A 262 14.76 -34.93 8.19
C ALA A 262 14.48 -33.85 7.14
N LEU A 263 15.33 -33.75 6.10
CA LEU A 263 15.10 -32.82 4.97
C LEU A 263 13.79 -33.15 4.26
N THR A 264 13.56 -34.43 3.91
CA THR A 264 12.33 -34.86 3.26
C THR A 264 11.09 -34.53 4.07
N GLN A 265 11.13 -34.78 5.38
CA GLN A 265 10.01 -34.47 6.28
C GLN A 265 9.73 -32.95 6.33
N LYS A 266 10.76 -32.10 6.43
CA LYS A 266 10.60 -30.64 6.45
C LYS A 266 10.01 -30.12 5.14
N LEU A 267 10.52 -30.60 4.00
CA LEU A 267 10.02 -30.20 2.68
C LEU A 267 8.57 -30.62 2.47
N ALA A 268 8.22 -31.86 2.84
CA ALA A 268 6.85 -32.37 2.76
C ALA A 268 5.87 -31.53 3.58
N TRP A 269 6.26 -31.19 4.82
CA TRP A 269 5.45 -30.36 5.71
C TRP A 269 5.20 -28.95 5.12
N SER A 270 6.24 -28.29 4.60
CA SER A 270 6.11 -26.94 4.03
C SER A 270 5.27 -26.96 2.74
N ALA A 271 5.50 -27.97 1.87
CA ALA A 271 4.74 -28.13 0.64
C ALA A 271 3.24 -28.40 0.88
N ASP A 272 2.94 -29.19 1.92
CA ASP A 272 1.57 -29.46 2.33
C ASP A 272 0.84 -28.19 2.81
N ARG A 273 1.49 -27.40 3.68
CA ARG A 273 0.95 -26.11 4.14
C ARG A 273 0.65 -25.16 2.98
N LYS A 274 1.54 -25.08 1.98
CA LYS A 274 1.32 -24.21 0.83
C LYS A 274 0.12 -24.67 0.00
N ARG A 275 -0.02 -25.98 -0.21
CA ARG A 275 -1.20 -26.53 -0.91
C ARG A 275 -2.51 -26.22 -0.19
N HIS A 276 -2.55 -26.32 1.15
CA HIS A 276 -3.75 -25.98 1.93
C HIS A 276 -4.09 -24.49 1.82
N MET A 277 -3.11 -23.60 1.88
CA MET A 277 -3.32 -22.16 1.71
C MET A 277 -3.95 -21.81 0.34
N ASP A 278 -3.59 -22.54 -0.72
CA ASP A 278 -4.10 -22.27 -2.07
C ASP A 278 -5.52 -22.83 -2.33
N LEU A 279 -6.04 -23.68 -1.41
CA LEU A 279 -7.38 -24.26 -1.50
C LEU A 279 -8.46 -23.46 -0.76
N GLU A 280 -8.05 -22.53 0.14
CA GLU A 280 -8.93 -21.61 0.87
C GLU A 280 -9.08 -20.27 0.10
#